data_febcc773b677b898b827a7b7023ac4bb
#
_entry.id   febcc773b677b898b827a7b7023ac4bb
#
_cell.length_a   1.000
_cell.length_b   1.000
_cell.length_c   1.000
_cell.angle_alpha   90.00
_cell.angle_beta   90.00
_cell.angle_gamma   90.00
#
_symmetry.space_group_name_H-M   'P 1'
#
loop_
_entity.id
_entity.type
_entity.pdbx_description
1 polymer ?
#
loop_
_entity_poly.entity_id
_entity_poly.type
_entity_poly.pdbx_seq_one_letter_code
_entity_poly.pdbx_strand_id
1 'polypeptide(L)'
;MIQIEHLSVAYQQTLALEDLSLTIQGPTILGILGPNGAGKSTLIKAMLGLLPHSGKVLLDQKDLGQALQRVAYVEQKSAIDFHFPITVRECVSLGLYPHLSIFKRKSKEDLQKVEDALKLVNLLDLAD
;
A
#
# COMPACT_ATOMS: atom_id res chain seq x y z
N MET A 1 4.54 -14.50 -3.95
CA MET A 1 3.19 -14.99 -4.31
C MET A 1 2.17 -14.32 -3.40
N ILE A 2 1.07 -13.81 -3.99
CA ILE A 2 -0.08 -13.29 -3.22
C ILE A 2 -1.22 -14.28 -3.40
N GLN A 3 -1.87 -14.66 -2.30
CA GLN A 3 -3.05 -15.53 -2.31
C GLN A 3 -4.19 -14.83 -1.58
N ILE A 4 -5.34 -14.84 -2.19
CA ILE A 4 -6.60 -14.36 -1.63
C ILE A 4 -7.51 -15.57 -1.52
N GLU A 5 -8.07 -15.80 -0.35
CA GLU A 5 -8.92 -16.95 -0.05
C GLU A 5 -10.24 -16.47 0.54
N HIS A 6 -11.33 -16.69 -0.19
CA HIS A 6 -12.70 -16.41 0.23
C HIS A 6 -12.92 -14.98 0.76
N LEU A 7 -12.27 -13.99 0.12
CA LEU A 7 -12.36 -12.58 0.53
C LEU A 7 -13.75 -12.02 0.26
N SER A 8 -14.41 -11.56 1.32
CA SER A 8 -15.68 -10.86 1.21
C SER A 8 -15.67 -9.57 2.02
N VAL A 9 -16.29 -8.53 1.48
CA VAL A 9 -16.41 -7.20 2.12
C VAL A 9 -17.85 -6.73 2.02
N ALA A 10 -18.40 -6.31 3.14
CA ALA A 10 -19.72 -5.70 3.20
C ALA A 10 -19.66 -4.29 3.79
N TYR A 11 -20.38 -3.36 3.19
CA TYR A 11 -20.65 -2.04 3.75
C TYR A 11 -22.07 -2.04 4.29
N GLN A 12 -22.20 -1.97 5.61
CA GLN A 12 -23.50 -2.12 6.28
C GLN A 12 -24.18 -3.44 5.86
N GLN A 13 -25.21 -3.38 5.02
CA GLN A 13 -25.96 -4.54 4.51
C GLN A 13 -25.70 -4.84 3.03
N THR A 14 -24.81 -4.08 2.39
CA THR A 14 -24.51 -4.27 0.96
C THR A 14 -23.17 -4.97 0.80
N LEU A 15 -23.20 -6.13 0.14
CA LEU A 15 -22.00 -6.88 -0.22
C LEU A 15 -21.28 -6.17 -1.36
N ALA A 16 -20.06 -5.72 -1.12
CA ALA A 16 -19.21 -5.06 -2.13
C ALA A 16 -18.25 -6.02 -2.82
N LEU A 17 -17.85 -7.07 -2.10
CA LEU A 17 -17.09 -8.21 -2.62
C LEU A 17 -17.65 -9.48 -2.02
N GLU A 18 -17.79 -10.52 -2.83
CA GLU A 18 -18.36 -11.80 -2.41
C GLU A 18 -17.44 -12.94 -2.85
N ASP A 19 -16.93 -13.68 -1.84
CA ASP A 19 -16.20 -14.93 -1.97
C ASP A 19 -15.10 -14.93 -3.05
N LEU A 20 -14.31 -13.86 -3.10
CA LEU A 20 -13.25 -13.71 -4.10
C LEU A 20 -12.03 -14.52 -3.68
N SER A 21 -11.61 -15.43 -4.55
CA SER A 21 -10.37 -16.20 -4.41
C SER A 21 -9.50 -16.01 -5.64
N LEU A 22 -8.21 -15.69 -5.42
CA LEU A 22 -7.26 -15.40 -6.48
C LEU A 22 -5.84 -15.71 -6.02
N THR A 23 -5.03 -16.26 -6.89
CA THR A 23 -3.59 -16.44 -6.67
C THR A 23 -2.79 -15.69 -7.73
N ILE A 24 -1.87 -14.84 -7.29
CA ILE A 24 -0.95 -14.08 -8.13
C ILE A 24 0.45 -14.65 -7.92
N GLN A 25 1.02 -15.22 -8.95
CA GLN A 25 2.33 -15.88 -8.89
C GLN A 25 3.41 -15.03 -9.57
N GLY A 26 4.59 -14.98 -8.93
CA GLY A 26 5.79 -14.36 -9.47
C GLY A 26 5.73 -12.84 -9.63
N PRO A 27 6.77 -12.24 -10.17
CA PRO A 27 6.79 -10.84 -10.54
C PRO A 27 5.87 -10.63 -11.74
N THR A 28 4.76 -9.91 -11.54
CA THR A 28 3.76 -9.67 -12.58
C THR A 28 3.10 -8.30 -12.40
N ILE A 29 2.56 -7.78 -13.49
CA ILE A 29 1.67 -6.62 -13.48
C ILE A 29 0.25 -7.13 -13.64
N LEU A 30 -0.59 -6.92 -12.63
CA LEU A 30 -2.00 -7.28 -12.64
C LEU A 30 -2.86 -6.04 -12.81
N GLY A 31 -3.66 -5.99 -13.88
CA GLY A 31 -4.67 -4.96 -14.09
C GLY A 31 -6.03 -5.39 -13.51
N ILE A 32 -6.63 -4.53 -12.68
CA ILE A 32 -8.00 -4.73 -12.16
C ILE A 32 -8.92 -3.79 -12.95
N LEU A 33 -9.78 -4.35 -13.79
CA LEU A 33 -10.66 -3.62 -14.69
C LEU A 33 -12.12 -3.79 -14.26
N GLY A 34 -12.92 -2.77 -14.51
CA GLY A 34 -14.36 -2.78 -14.22
C GLY A 34 -14.95 -1.37 -14.13
N PRO A 35 -16.27 -1.22 -14.16
CA PRO A 35 -16.96 0.06 -14.05
C PRO A 35 -16.73 0.70 -12.66
N ASN A 36 -17.12 1.97 -12.51
CA ASN A 36 -17.13 2.62 -11.21
C ASN A 36 -18.13 1.91 -10.28
N GLY A 37 -17.74 1.71 -9.03
CA GLY A 37 -18.55 0.95 -8.07
C GLY A 37 -18.35 -0.57 -8.11
N ALA A 38 -17.58 -1.14 -9.04
CA ALA A 38 -17.35 -2.59 -9.16
C ALA A 38 -16.47 -3.20 -8.04
N GLY A 39 -16.16 -2.45 -6.97
CA GLY A 39 -15.38 -2.99 -5.84
C GLY A 39 -13.85 -2.98 -6.02
N LYS A 40 -13.29 -2.39 -7.09
CA LYS A 40 -11.83 -2.39 -7.35
C LYS A 40 -11.02 -1.80 -6.19
N SER A 41 -11.38 -0.61 -5.72
CA SER A 41 -10.72 0.03 -4.60
C SER A 41 -11.00 -0.68 -3.28
N THR A 42 -12.18 -1.27 -3.14
CA THR A 42 -12.56 -2.10 -1.99
C THR A 42 -11.67 -3.32 -1.89
N LEU A 43 -11.40 -4.00 -3.02
CA LEU A 43 -10.50 -5.14 -3.08
C LEU A 43 -9.10 -4.77 -2.57
N ILE A 44 -8.49 -3.71 -3.14
CA ILE A 44 -7.15 -3.27 -2.75
C ILE A 44 -7.11 -2.89 -1.27
N LYS A 45 -8.08 -2.11 -0.79
CA LYS A 45 -8.15 -1.69 0.62
C LYS A 45 -8.37 -2.86 1.57
N ALA A 46 -9.20 -3.83 1.20
CA ALA A 46 -9.41 -5.05 1.98
C ALA A 46 -8.14 -5.92 2.03
N MET A 47 -7.46 -6.10 0.90
CA MET A 47 -6.17 -6.81 0.86
C MET A 47 -5.15 -6.22 1.82
N LEU A 48 -5.12 -4.90 1.96
CA LEU A 48 -4.21 -4.16 2.85
C LEU A 48 -4.69 -4.11 4.31
N GLY A 49 -5.83 -4.70 4.63
CA GLY A 49 -6.42 -4.63 5.97
C GLY A 49 -6.97 -3.25 6.35
N LEU A 50 -7.14 -2.35 5.37
CA LEU A 50 -7.70 -1.00 5.57
C LEU A 50 -9.24 -1.02 5.68
N LEU A 51 -9.85 -2.14 5.35
CA LEU A 51 -11.29 -2.38 5.48
C LEU A 51 -11.55 -3.71 6.20
N PRO A 52 -12.57 -3.78 7.06
CA PRO A 52 -13.02 -5.05 7.62
C PRO A 52 -13.42 -6.01 6.49
N HIS A 53 -12.96 -7.24 6.58
CA HIS A 53 -13.25 -8.29 5.61
C HIS A 53 -13.30 -9.65 6.27
N SER A 54 -13.92 -10.62 5.63
CA SER A 54 -13.75 -12.04 5.90
C SER A 54 -12.82 -12.67 4.86
N GLY A 55 -12.37 -13.89 5.12
CA GLY A 55 -11.39 -14.57 4.28
C GLY A 55 -9.95 -14.24 4.69
N LYS A 56 -8.99 -14.59 3.82
CA LYS A 56 -7.56 -14.42 4.10
C LYS A 56 -6.84 -13.79 2.92
N VAL A 57 -5.84 -12.97 3.22
CA VAL A 57 -4.89 -12.45 2.24
C VAL A 57 -3.49 -12.77 2.70
N LEU A 58 -2.77 -13.53 1.90
CA LEU A 58 -1.44 -14.06 2.23
C LEU A 58 -0.39 -13.51 1.27
N LEU A 59 0.76 -13.12 1.78
CA LEU A 59 1.98 -12.84 1.02
C LEU A 59 3.04 -13.89 1.40
N ASP A 60 3.43 -14.72 0.44
CA ASP A 60 4.36 -15.83 0.64
C ASP A 60 3.96 -16.72 1.83
N GLN A 61 2.70 -17.13 1.88
CA GLN A 61 2.09 -17.97 2.92
C GLN A 61 1.97 -17.32 4.32
N LYS A 62 2.31 -16.05 4.47
CA LYS A 62 2.11 -15.29 5.70
C LYS A 62 0.97 -14.31 5.52
N ASP A 63 0.23 -14.06 6.59
CA ASP A 63 -0.81 -13.03 6.58
C ASP A 63 -0.22 -11.70 6.10
N LEU A 64 -0.88 -11.06 5.12
CA LEU A 64 -0.38 -9.84 4.51
C LEU A 64 -0.29 -8.70 5.53
N GLY A 65 -1.18 -8.66 6.52
CA GLY A 65 -1.12 -7.69 7.61
C GLY A 65 0.18 -7.75 8.40
N GLN A 66 0.81 -8.94 8.51
CA GLN A 66 2.12 -9.11 9.15
C GLN A 66 3.30 -8.79 8.21
N ALA A 67 3.04 -8.62 6.93
CA ALA A 67 4.04 -8.39 5.90
C ALA A 67 3.92 -7.00 5.23
N LEU A 68 3.16 -6.07 5.81
CA LEU A 68 2.91 -4.73 5.24
C LEU A 68 4.20 -3.94 4.99
N GLN A 69 5.28 -4.19 5.73
CA GLN A 69 6.59 -3.58 5.46
C GLN A 69 7.16 -3.89 4.07
N ARG A 70 6.65 -4.92 3.40
CA ARG A 70 7.04 -5.35 2.05
C ARG A 70 6.09 -4.83 0.96
N VAL A 71 5.09 -4.04 1.34
CA VAL A 71 4.04 -3.56 0.45
C VAL A 71 4.08 -2.04 0.39
N ALA A 72 4.04 -1.49 -0.82
CA ALA A 72 3.80 -0.06 -1.04
C ALA A 72 2.39 0.13 -1.60
N TYR A 73 1.66 1.06 -1.02
CA TYR A 73 0.34 1.46 -1.48
C TYR A 73 0.36 2.90 -1.95
N VAL A 74 -0.03 3.12 -3.20
CA VAL A 74 -0.20 4.46 -3.76
C VAL A 74 -1.68 4.71 -3.96
N GLU A 75 -2.21 5.67 -3.24
CA GLU A 75 -3.62 6.03 -3.32
C GLU A 75 -3.92 6.85 -4.59
N GLN A 76 -5.17 6.84 -5.00
CA GLN A 76 -5.61 7.63 -6.15
C GLN A 76 -5.44 9.13 -5.84
N LYS A 77 -5.00 9.92 -6.84
CA LYS A 77 -4.71 11.35 -6.69
C LYS A 77 -5.83 12.16 -6.03
N SER A 78 -7.09 11.80 -6.27
CA SER A 78 -8.26 12.47 -5.67
C SER A 78 -8.38 12.31 -4.15
N ALA A 79 -7.67 11.38 -3.55
CA ALA A 79 -7.67 11.13 -2.10
C ALA A 79 -6.50 11.84 -1.38
N ILE A 80 -5.59 12.48 -2.13
CA ILE A 80 -4.43 13.17 -1.58
C ILE A 80 -4.82 14.60 -1.25
N ASP A 81 -4.64 14.99 0.01
CA ASP A 81 -4.78 16.40 0.43
C ASP A 81 -3.51 17.19 0.06
N PHE A 82 -3.60 17.97 -1.00
CA PHE A 82 -2.50 18.84 -1.45
C PHE A 82 -2.27 20.06 -0.56
N HIS A 83 -3.13 20.34 0.41
CA HIS A 83 -2.95 21.42 1.38
C HIS A 83 -2.16 20.96 2.61
N PHE A 84 -1.88 19.66 2.74
CA PHE A 84 -1.06 19.15 3.82
C PHE A 84 0.38 19.66 3.69
N PRO A 85 0.92 20.39 4.67
CA PRO A 85 2.23 21.04 4.58
C PRO A 85 3.36 20.01 4.79
N ILE A 86 3.67 19.26 3.74
CA ILE A 86 4.76 18.28 3.74
C ILE A 86 5.65 18.50 2.50
N THR A 87 6.95 18.52 2.70
CA THR A 87 7.89 18.56 1.57
C THR A 87 8.00 17.20 0.89
N VAL A 88 8.53 17.17 -0.34
CA VAL A 88 8.75 15.91 -1.07
C VAL A 88 9.76 15.03 -0.32
N ARG A 89 10.79 15.62 0.27
CA ARG A 89 11.77 14.93 1.11
C ARG A 89 11.14 14.26 2.32
N GLU A 90 10.27 14.97 3.01
CA GLU A 90 9.55 14.43 4.15
C GLU A 90 8.63 13.28 3.73
N CYS A 91 7.89 13.46 2.63
CA CYS A 91 7.02 12.43 2.07
C CYS A 91 7.80 11.13 1.76
N VAL A 92 8.93 11.24 1.04
CA VAL A 92 9.78 10.07 0.76
C VAL A 92 10.34 9.46 2.04
N SER A 93 10.66 10.30 3.03
CA SER A 93 11.14 9.84 4.34
C SER A 93 10.13 9.00 5.12
N LEU A 94 8.81 9.13 4.85
CA LEU A 94 7.79 8.30 5.48
C LEU A 94 7.98 6.81 5.17
N GLY A 95 8.55 6.48 4.01
CA GLY A 95 8.88 5.10 3.61
C GLY A 95 9.89 4.40 4.52
N LEU A 96 10.62 5.15 5.35
CA LEU A 96 11.56 4.56 6.32
C LEU A 96 10.89 4.08 7.60
N TYR A 97 9.72 4.64 7.96
CA TYR A 97 9.10 4.38 9.27
C TYR A 97 8.82 2.90 9.56
N PRO A 98 8.40 2.06 8.62
CA PRO A 98 8.20 0.64 8.87
C PRO A 98 9.46 -0.09 9.37
N HIS A 99 10.63 0.48 9.11
CA HIS A 99 11.93 -0.10 9.46
C HIS A 99 12.61 0.61 10.64
N LEU A 100 12.05 1.73 11.11
CA LEU A 100 12.58 2.49 12.23
C LEU A 100 11.87 2.10 13.53
N SER A 101 12.65 1.91 14.60
CA SER A 101 12.07 1.86 15.94
C SER A 101 11.52 3.24 16.34
N ILE A 102 10.41 3.28 17.08
CA ILE A 102 9.67 4.50 17.47
C ILE A 102 10.58 5.56 18.12
N PHE A 103 11.67 5.14 18.78
CA PHE A 103 12.61 6.03 19.47
C PHE A 103 13.93 6.25 18.73
N LYS A 104 14.10 5.69 17.53
CA LYS A 104 15.36 5.78 16.79
C LYS A 104 15.35 6.97 15.84
N ARG A 105 16.31 7.87 15.99
CA ARG A 105 16.55 8.94 15.01
C ARG A 105 17.04 8.33 13.69
N LYS A 106 16.67 8.96 12.56
CA LYS A 106 17.17 8.60 11.24
C LYS A 106 18.71 8.62 11.24
N SER A 107 19.32 7.55 10.81
CA SER A 107 20.78 7.45 10.65
C SER A 107 21.23 8.19 9.38
N LYS A 108 22.54 8.38 9.22
CA LYS A 108 23.10 8.90 7.95
C LYS A 108 22.76 8.01 6.76
N GLU A 109 22.75 6.70 6.97
CA GLU A 109 22.37 5.72 5.94
C GLU A 109 20.90 5.86 5.54
N ASP A 110 20.00 6.13 6.50
CA ASP A 110 18.58 6.34 6.21
C ASP A 110 18.36 7.63 5.40
N LEU A 111 19.08 8.70 5.72
CA LEU A 111 19.03 9.94 4.94
C LEU A 111 19.59 9.74 3.54
N GLN A 112 20.67 8.96 3.37
CA GLN A 112 21.22 8.62 2.07
C GLN A 112 20.20 7.85 1.21
N LYS A 113 19.45 6.90 1.78
CA LYS A 113 18.38 6.18 1.07
C LYS A 113 17.30 7.14 0.53
N VAL A 114 16.95 8.16 1.31
CA VAL A 114 15.97 9.18 0.88
C VAL A 114 16.53 9.97 -0.32
N GLU A 115 17.78 10.42 -0.25
CA GLU A 115 18.42 11.13 -1.36
C GLU A 115 18.52 10.27 -2.61
N ASP A 116 18.88 9.01 -2.47
CA ASP A 116 19.01 8.09 -3.60
C ASP A 116 17.64 7.82 -4.25
N ALA A 117 16.59 7.71 -3.44
CA ALA A 117 15.21 7.60 -3.94
C ALA A 117 14.77 8.86 -4.68
N LEU A 118 15.08 10.06 -4.16
CA LEU A 118 14.78 11.33 -4.82
C LEU A 118 15.54 11.49 -6.14
N LYS A 119 16.81 11.08 -6.19
CA LYS A 119 17.61 11.06 -7.43
C LYS A 119 17.01 10.15 -8.48
N LEU A 120 16.55 8.96 -8.07
CA LEU A 120 15.95 7.97 -8.97
C LEU A 120 14.75 8.52 -9.75
N VAL A 121 13.98 9.43 -9.13
CA VAL A 121 12.81 10.06 -9.73
C VAL A 121 13.06 11.49 -10.22
N ASN A 122 14.32 11.97 -10.21
CA ASN A 122 14.72 13.33 -10.59
C ASN A 122 14.00 14.44 -9.81
N LEU A 123 13.79 14.26 -8.52
CA LEU A 123 13.13 15.22 -7.64
C LEU A 123 14.05 15.80 -6.56
N LEU A 124 15.37 15.53 -6.61
CA LEU A 124 16.29 15.98 -5.57
C LEU A 124 16.31 17.50 -5.43
N ASP A 125 16.31 18.23 -6.55
CA ASP A 125 16.39 19.70 -6.58
C ASP A 125 15.05 20.37 -6.19
N LEU A 126 13.97 19.61 -6.09
CA LEU A 126 12.63 20.07 -5.74
C LEU A 126 12.15 19.46 -4.40
N ALA A 127 13.07 18.90 -3.63
CA ALA A 127 12.71 18.07 -2.48
C ALA A 127 12.31 18.86 -1.22
N ASP A 128 12.74 20.13 -1.09
CA ASP A 128 12.59 20.97 0.10
C ASP A 128 11.60 22.11 -0.11
#